data_3a1f117b534f061a76e81f8acc34841e
#
_entry.id   3a1f117b534f061a76e81f8acc34841e
#
_cell.length_a   1.000
_cell.length_b   1.000
_cell.length_c   1.000
_cell.angle_alpha   90.00
_cell.angle_beta   90.00
_cell.angle_gamma   90.00
#
_symmetry.space_group_name_H-M   'P 1'
#
loop_
_entity.id
_entity.type
_entity.pdbx_description
1 polymer ?
#
loop_
_entity_poly.entity_id
_entity_poly.type
_entity_poly.pdbx_seq_one_letter_code
_entity_poly.pdbx_strand_id
1 'polypeptide(L)'
;MTDWIQRWKDGEIGWHRDQVNSKLVEFVDCLQLNRGDTVFVPLCGKSADMLYLLEQGFKVIGVELSQLAIEQFFDENNLAYTACQLDGLTVYQGKNIALYCGDYFALDHSVLKSVSAVYDRAALIALPIDLRAKYVRHLYSIISKDCRVLLLTLNYPQSQMGGPPFAVNKDEVVSLFGKGFECQQLQCFNDIKNEPKFLRAGVEFIEKATYCLHKTGE
;
A
#
# COMPACT_ATOMS: atom_id res chain seq x y z
N MET A 1 13.70 11.42 9.09
CA MET A 1 12.99 10.49 8.17
C MET A 1 13.15 9.08 8.72
N THR A 2 12.11 8.25 8.71
CA THR A 2 12.17 6.86 9.22
C THR A 2 13.12 6.04 8.35
N ASP A 3 14.08 5.38 8.96
CA ASP A 3 14.96 4.43 8.25
C ASP A 3 14.25 3.07 8.18
N TRP A 4 13.53 2.86 7.07
CA TRP A 4 12.77 1.64 6.85
C TRP A 4 13.67 0.42 6.63
N ILE A 5 14.84 0.59 5.99
CA ILE A 5 15.80 -0.50 5.77
C ILE A 5 16.33 -1.01 7.12
N GLN A 6 16.69 -0.08 8.02
CA GLN A 6 17.18 -0.45 9.34
C GLN A 6 16.10 -1.14 10.17
N ARG A 7 14.85 -0.65 10.13
CA ARG A 7 13.74 -1.30 10.85
C ARG A 7 13.48 -2.74 10.40
N TRP A 8 13.61 -3.02 9.10
CA TRP A 8 13.53 -4.40 8.61
C TRP A 8 14.66 -5.27 9.16
N LYS A 9 15.90 -4.76 9.19
CA LYS A 9 17.05 -5.48 9.76
C LYS A 9 16.91 -5.76 11.25
N ASP A 10 16.35 -4.80 12.00
CA ASP A 10 16.17 -4.89 13.44
C ASP A 10 14.91 -5.71 13.84
N GLY A 11 14.11 -6.15 12.86
CA GLY A 11 12.85 -6.86 13.12
C GLY A 11 11.74 -5.97 13.71
N GLU A 12 11.90 -4.64 13.64
CA GLU A 12 10.91 -3.68 14.12
C GLU A 12 9.77 -3.49 13.12
N ILE A 13 9.08 -4.58 12.77
CA ILE A 13 8.07 -4.66 11.71
C ILE A 13 6.63 -4.70 12.25
N GLY A 14 6.32 -3.95 13.29
CA GLY A 14 5.00 -3.95 13.94
C GLY A 14 3.80 -3.60 13.05
N TRP A 15 4.03 -3.16 11.81
CA TRP A 15 3.00 -2.96 10.78
C TRP A 15 2.72 -4.23 9.95
N HIS A 16 3.63 -5.20 9.95
CA HIS A 16 3.45 -6.48 9.28
C HIS A 16 2.37 -7.30 10.00
N ARG A 17 1.56 -8.00 9.21
CA ARG A 17 0.53 -8.93 9.69
C ARG A 17 0.67 -10.23 8.92
N ASP A 18 0.62 -11.35 9.63
CA ASP A 18 0.68 -12.69 9.05
C ASP A 18 -0.64 -13.10 8.37
N GLN A 19 -1.70 -12.32 8.62
CA GLN A 19 -3.02 -12.57 8.07
C GLN A 19 -3.39 -11.50 7.05
N VAL A 20 -4.19 -11.93 6.07
CA VAL A 20 -4.78 -11.04 5.07
C VAL A 20 -5.66 -9.99 5.75
N ASN A 21 -5.56 -8.76 5.29
CA ASN A 21 -6.39 -7.67 5.79
C ASN A 21 -7.86 -7.91 5.45
N SER A 22 -8.72 -7.95 6.47
CA SER A 22 -10.15 -8.19 6.31
C SER A 22 -10.84 -7.17 5.38
N LYS A 23 -10.32 -5.93 5.31
CA LYS A 23 -10.87 -4.89 4.43
C LYS A 23 -10.52 -5.10 2.97
N LEU A 24 -9.39 -5.74 2.67
CA LEU A 24 -9.12 -6.20 1.31
C LEU A 24 -10.14 -7.25 0.90
N VAL A 25 -10.36 -8.27 1.74
CA VAL A 25 -11.35 -9.33 1.46
C VAL A 25 -12.76 -8.76 1.31
N GLU A 26 -13.15 -7.84 2.18
CA GLU A 26 -14.50 -7.23 2.19
C GLU A 26 -14.75 -6.33 0.98
N PHE A 27 -13.74 -5.62 0.49
CA PHE A 27 -13.93 -4.54 -0.50
C PHE A 27 -13.18 -4.74 -1.81
N VAL A 28 -12.51 -5.87 -2.06
CA VAL A 28 -11.75 -6.11 -3.30
C VAL A 28 -12.62 -5.93 -4.56
N ASP A 29 -13.91 -6.24 -4.48
CA ASP A 29 -14.84 -6.11 -5.60
C ASP A 29 -15.03 -4.66 -6.07
N CYS A 30 -14.76 -3.66 -5.21
CA CYS A 30 -14.81 -2.25 -5.62
C CYS A 30 -13.76 -1.91 -6.68
N LEU A 31 -12.71 -2.71 -6.80
CA LEU A 31 -11.66 -2.57 -7.81
C LEU A 31 -12.13 -3.01 -9.21
N GLN A 32 -13.25 -3.74 -9.32
CA GLN A 32 -13.86 -4.22 -10.58
C GLN A 32 -12.88 -5.01 -11.46
N LEU A 33 -12.10 -5.88 -10.85
CA LEU A 33 -11.06 -6.67 -11.50
C LEU A 33 -11.59 -7.97 -12.09
N ASN A 34 -11.00 -8.38 -13.21
CA ASN A 34 -11.17 -9.70 -13.79
C ASN A 34 -9.95 -10.58 -13.46
N ARG A 35 -10.11 -11.90 -13.52
CA ARG A 35 -8.97 -12.82 -13.38
C ARG A 35 -7.90 -12.50 -14.45
N GLY A 36 -6.65 -12.41 -14.00
CA GLY A 36 -5.52 -12.05 -14.84
C GLY A 36 -5.19 -10.55 -14.88
N ASP A 37 -6.07 -9.69 -14.34
CA ASP A 37 -5.76 -8.27 -14.15
C ASP A 37 -4.62 -8.08 -13.17
N THR A 38 -3.96 -6.93 -13.24
CA THR A 38 -2.77 -6.63 -12.44
C THR A 38 -3.10 -5.60 -11.36
N VAL A 39 -2.74 -5.91 -10.12
CA VAL A 39 -2.85 -5.01 -8.96
C VAL A 39 -1.47 -4.50 -8.58
N PHE A 40 -1.32 -3.19 -8.44
CA PHE A 40 -0.13 -2.56 -7.88
C PHE A 40 -0.24 -2.40 -6.37
N VAL A 41 0.80 -2.79 -5.66
CA VAL A 41 0.89 -2.66 -4.19
C VAL A 41 2.13 -1.81 -3.86
N PRO A 42 1.98 -0.51 -3.61
CA PRO A 42 3.08 0.37 -3.24
C PRO A 42 3.59 0.08 -1.82
N LEU A 43 4.90 0.21 -1.60
CA LEU A 43 5.58 0.02 -0.30
C LEU A 43 5.14 -1.30 0.36
N CYS A 44 5.17 -2.38 -0.43
CA CYS A 44 4.42 -3.60 -0.17
C CYS A 44 4.97 -4.44 1.01
N GLY A 45 6.22 -4.23 1.42
CA GLY A 45 6.87 -5.08 2.41
C GLY A 45 6.79 -6.57 2.01
N LYS A 46 6.51 -7.42 2.99
CA LYS A 46 6.19 -8.85 2.79
C LYS A 46 4.71 -9.17 3.10
N SER A 47 3.79 -8.30 2.66
CA SER A 47 2.37 -8.40 3.03
C SER A 47 1.70 -9.69 2.52
N ALA A 48 1.01 -10.41 3.43
CA ALA A 48 0.15 -11.54 3.09
C ALA A 48 -1.01 -11.16 2.15
N ASP A 49 -1.35 -9.86 2.07
CA ASP A 49 -2.36 -9.35 1.15
C ASP A 49 -2.00 -9.63 -0.32
N MET A 50 -0.71 -9.66 -0.67
CA MET A 50 -0.26 -10.02 -2.01
C MET A 50 -0.56 -11.48 -2.36
N LEU A 51 -0.44 -12.40 -1.39
CA LEU A 51 -0.80 -13.81 -1.58
C LEU A 51 -2.30 -13.95 -1.88
N TYR A 52 -3.13 -13.26 -1.11
CA TYR A 52 -4.57 -13.25 -1.33
C TYR A 52 -4.92 -12.77 -2.75
N LEU A 53 -4.30 -11.67 -3.21
CA LEU A 53 -4.52 -11.17 -4.57
C LEU A 53 -4.13 -12.22 -5.64
N LEU A 54 -3.02 -12.94 -5.45
CA LEU A 54 -2.61 -14.04 -6.32
C LEU A 54 -3.61 -15.21 -6.30
N GLU A 55 -4.13 -15.58 -5.12
CA GLU A 55 -5.14 -16.64 -4.94
C GLU A 55 -6.47 -16.29 -5.62
N GLN A 56 -6.85 -14.99 -5.65
CA GLN A 56 -8.01 -14.52 -6.42
C GLN A 56 -7.77 -14.58 -7.94
N GLY A 57 -6.56 -14.92 -8.38
CA GLY A 57 -6.18 -15.05 -9.80
C GLY A 57 -5.72 -13.75 -10.43
N PHE A 58 -5.40 -12.73 -9.66
CA PHE A 58 -4.79 -11.49 -10.12
C PHE A 58 -3.29 -11.65 -10.28
N LYS A 59 -2.67 -10.73 -11.03
CA LYS A 59 -1.23 -10.53 -11.02
C LYS A 59 -0.89 -9.40 -10.05
N VAL A 60 0.30 -9.45 -9.47
CA VAL A 60 0.75 -8.44 -8.52
C VAL A 60 2.03 -7.78 -9.02
N ILE A 61 2.07 -6.45 -8.98
CA ILE A 61 3.30 -5.67 -9.05
C ILE A 61 3.44 -4.96 -7.71
N GLY A 62 4.60 -5.10 -7.06
CA GLY A 62 4.90 -4.39 -5.81
C GLY A 62 6.18 -3.58 -5.93
N VAL A 63 6.33 -2.57 -5.07
CA VAL A 63 7.59 -1.87 -4.85
C VAL A 63 7.89 -1.81 -3.36
N GLU A 64 9.13 -2.11 -2.99
CA GLU A 64 9.60 -2.10 -1.62
C GLU A 64 11.07 -1.64 -1.57
N LEU A 65 11.40 -0.80 -0.61
CA LEU A 65 12.76 -0.29 -0.44
C LEU A 65 13.71 -1.35 0.15
N SER A 66 13.18 -2.23 1.00
CA SER A 66 13.95 -3.25 1.69
C SER A 66 14.06 -4.54 0.87
N GLN A 67 15.27 -4.84 0.40
CA GLN A 67 15.58 -6.12 -0.24
C GLN A 67 15.23 -7.30 0.68
N LEU A 68 15.56 -7.20 1.98
CA LEU A 68 15.28 -8.22 2.97
C LEU A 68 13.78 -8.55 3.05
N ALA A 69 12.90 -7.53 2.97
CA ALA A 69 11.46 -7.75 3.00
C ALA A 69 10.98 -8.56 1.79
N ILE A 70 11.51 -8.26 0.61
CA ILE A 70 11.17 -8.96 -0.64
C ILE A 70 11.65 -10.42 -0.59
N GLU A 71 12.90 -10.64 -0.20
CA GLU A 71 13.47 -11.99 -0.08
C GLU A 71 12.67 -12.82 0.93
N GLN A 72 12.40 -12.26 2.12
CA GLN A 72 11.55 -12.92 3.11
C GLN A 72 10.15 -13.24 2.58
N PHE A 73 9.54 -12.36 1.77
CA PHE A 73 8.23 -12.65 1.17
C PHE A 73 8.28 -13.93 0.30
N PHE A 74 9.27 -14.05 -0.57
CA PHE A 74 9.39 -15.21 -1.43
C PHE A 74 9.77 -16.49 -0.67
N ASP A 75 10.73 -16.39 0.25
CA ASP A 75 11.26 -17.53 0.99
C ASP A 75 10.23 -18.11 1.98
N GLU A 76 9.59 -17.25 2.79
CA GLU A 76 8.58 -17.67 3.78
C GLU A 76 7.35 -18.32 3.12
N ASN A 77 7.05 -17.95 1.87
CA ASN A 77 5.91 -18.47 1.13
C ASN A 77 6.30 -19.56 0.10
N ASN A 78 7.56 -20.00 0.09
CA ASN A 78 8.09 -21.02 -0.84
C ASN A 78 7.82 -20.68 -2.32
N LEU A 79 7.92 -19.40 -2.68
CA LEU A 79 7.71 -18.91 -4.04
C LEU A 79 9.04 -18.83 -4.78
N ALA A 80 9.15 -19.51 -5.92
CA ALA A 80 10.32 -19.39 -6.77
C ALA A 80 10.36 -18.01 -7.47
N TYR A 81 11.54 -17.42 -7.57
CA TYR A 81 11.77 -16.16 -8.27
C TYR A 81 13.11 -16.15 -9.01
N THR A 82 13.24 -15.21 -9.93
CA THR A 82 14.51 -14.78 -10.53
C THR A 82 14.70 -13.30 -10.24
N ALA A 83 15.95 -12.86 -10.07
CA ALA A 83 16.25 -11.45 -9.84
C ALA A 83 17.09 -10.88 -10.99
N CYS A 84 16.75 -9.67 -11.46
CA CYS A 84 17.52 -8.96 -12.47
C CYS A 84 17.53 -7.44 -12.21
N GLN A 85 18.52 -6.75 -12.77
CA GLN A 85 18.60 -5.29 -12.69
C GLN A 85 17.81 -4.66 -13.85
N LEU A 86 17.02 -3.64 -13.55
CA LEU A 86 16.25 -2.87 -14.52
C LEU A 86 16.20 -1.40 -14.07
N ASP A 87 16.81 -0.49 -14.84
CA ASP A 87 16.74 0.97 -14.65
C ASP A 87 17.00 1.45 -13.20
N GLY A 88 18.00 0.85 -12.54
CA GLY A 88 18.41 1.20 -11.17
C GLY A 88 17.59 0.51 -10.07
N LEU A 89 16.60 -0.31 -10.43
CA LEU A 89 15.85 -1.15 -9.52
C LEU A 89 16.27 -2.61 -9.69
N THR A 90 16.13 -3.42 -8.63
CA THR A 90 16.23 -4.88 -8.73
C THR A 90 14.82 -5.46 -8.82
N VAL A 91 14.54 -6.22 -9.88
CA VAL A 91 13.22 -6.85 -10.08
C VAL A 91 13.30 -8.31 -9.67
N TYR A 92 12.45 -8.70 -8.73
CA TYR A 92 12.24 -10.08 -8.27
C TYR A 92 10.99 -10.63 -8.96
N GLN A 93 11.20 -11.46 -9.98
CA GLN A 93 10.11 -11.97 -10.83
C GLN A 93 9.74 -13.41 -10.42
N GLY A 94 8.55 -13.56 -9.87
CA GLY A 94 7.91 -14.85 -9.63
C GLY A 94 6.76 -15.14 -10.61
N LYS A 95 6.03 -16.22 -10.38
CA LYS A 95 4.83 -16.55 -11.14
C LYS A 95 3.68 -15.60 -10.78
N ASN A 96 3.24 -14.80 -11.73
CA ASN A 96 2.19 -13.78 -11.57
C ASN A 96 2.50 -12.66 -10.56
N ILE A 97 3.76 -12.50 -10.14
CA ILE A 97 4.19 -11.45 -9.22
C ILE A 97 5.55 -10.89 -9.64
N ALA A 98 5.68 -9.57 -9.61
CA ALA A 98 6.94 -8.86 -9.80
C ALA A 98 7.11 -7.86 -8.66
N LEU A 99 8.18 -8.00 -7.86
CA LEU A 99 8.50 -7.05 -6.79
C LEU A 99 9.76 -6.27 -7.17
N TYR A 100 9.61 -4.96 -7.20
CA TYR A 100 10.67 -4.00 -7.51
C TYR A 100 11.32 -3.54 -6.21
N CYS A 101 12.61 -3.84 -6.04
CA CYS A 101 13.41 -3.37 -4.91
C CYS A 101 14.03 -2.02 -5.24
N GLY A 102 13.64 -0.99 -4.50
CA GLY A 102 14.18 0.35 -4.63
C GLY A 102 13.19 1.46 -4.28
N ASP A 103 13.53 2.69 -4.69
CA ASP A 103 12.70 3.86 -4.42
C ASP A 103 11.41 3.82 -5.26
N TYR A 104 10.26 3.95 -4.58
CA TYR A 104 8.95 4.09 -5.22
C TYR A 104 8.94 5.19 -6.29
N PHE A 105 9.64 6.29 -6.07
CA PHE A 105 9.72 7.41 -7.02
C PHE A 105 10.56 7.12 -8.26
N ALA A 106 11.27 6.00 -8.31
CA ALA A 106 11.99 5.54 -9.50
C ALA A 106 11.10 4.74 -10.48
N LEU A 107 9.89 4.32 -10.05
CA LEU A 107 8.94 3.68 -10.96
C LEU A 107 8.40 4.68 -11.97
N ASP A 108 8.20 4.23 -13.18
CA ASP A 108 7.55 4.99 -14.23
C ASP A 108 6.30 4.30 -14.80
N HIS A 109 5.60 4.99 -15.69
CA HIS A 109 4.39 4.47 -16.32
C HIS A 109 4.65 3.17 -17.13
N SER A 110 5.84 2.97 -17.69
CA SER A 110 6.14 1.79 -18.52
C SER A 110 6.02 0.49 -17.71
N VAL A 111 6.40 0.53 -16.42
CA VAL A 111 6.28 -0.59 -15.47
C VAL A 111 4.82 -0.87 -15.13
N LEU A 112 4.02 0.19 -14.95
CA LEU A 112 2.64 0.09 -14.44
C LEU A 112 1.56 0.19 -15.52
N LYS A 113 1.91 0.22 -16.82
CA LYS A 113 0.94 0.37 -17.92
C LYS A 113 -0.14 -0.70 -17.97
N SER A 114 0.12 -1.89 -17.43
CA SER A 114 -0.83 -3.01 -17.37
C SER A 114 -1.61 -3.09 -16.06
N VAL A 115 -1.40 -2.14 -15.15
CA VAL A 115 -2.06 -2.12 -13.84
C VAL A 115 -3.49 -1.63 -14.00
N SER A 116 -4.43 -2.46 -13.54
CA SER A 116 -5.86 -2.16 -13.52
C SER A 116 -6.31 -1.55 -12.20
N ALA A 117 -5.63 -1.87 -11.11
CA ALA A 117 -5.96 -1.36 -9.77
C ALA A 117 -4.72 -1.19 -8.88
N VAL A 118 -4.89 -0.40 -7.83
CA VAL A 118 -3.91 -0.19 -6.76
C VAL A 118 -4.51 -0.61 -5.43
N TYR A 119 -3.74 -1.31 -4.61
CA TYR A 119 -4.07 -1.57 -3.22
C TYR A 119 -3.08 -0.85 -2.31
N ASP A 120 -3.52 0.27 -1.74
CA ASP A 120 -2.73 1.10 -0.81
C ASP A 120 -3.14 0.80 0.64
N ARG A 121 -2.36 -0.06 1.27
CA ARG A 121 -2.46 -0.36 2.69
C ARG A 121 -1.10 -0.18 3.34
N ALA A 122 -1.04 0.64 4.36
CA ALA A 122 0.18 1.00 5.09
C ALA A 122 1.24 1.74 4.25
N ALA A 123 0.92 2.21 3.03
CA ALA A 123 1.81 3.03 2.22
C ALA A 123 1.61 4.52 2.48
N LEU A 124 0.45 5.10 2.14
CA LEU A 124 0.19 6.53 2.38
C LEU A 124 0.39 6.93 3.84
N ILE A 125 -0.10 6.12 4.78
CA ILE A 125 0.00 6.38 6.22
C ILE A 125 1.42 6.16 6.81
N ALA A 126 2.33 5.57 6.06
CA ALA A 126 3.74 5.45 6.45
C ALA A 126 4.53 6.73 6.18
N LEU A 127 3.99 7.62 5.37
CA LEU A 127 4.66 8.83 4.90
C LEU A 127 4.33 10.04 5.77
N PRO A 128 5.32 10.85 6.14
CA PRO A 128 5.09 12.13 6.78
C PRO A 128 4.35 13.07 5.83
N ILE A 129 3.64 14.06 6.39
CA ILE A 129 2.68 14.91 5.67
C ILE A 129 3.28 15.62 4.44
N ASP A 130 4.54 16.02 4.51
CA ASP A 130 5.27 16.70 3.44
C ASP A 130 5.54 15.82 2.22
N LEU A 131 5.57 14.49 2.37
CA LEU A 131 5.78 13.53 1.28
C LEU A 131 4.50 13.04 0.62
N ARG A 132 3.35 13.10 1.29
CA ARG A 132 2.09 12.50 0.81
C ARG A 132 1.62 13.11 -0.52
N ALA A 133 1.70 14.43 -0.65
CA ALA A 133 1.32 15.10 -1.90
C ALA A 133 2.24 14.72 -3.07
N LYS A 134 3.54 14.48 -2.82
CA LYS A 134 4.47 13.98 -3.83
C LYS A 134 4.13 12.54 -4.20
N TYR A 135 3.84 11.69 -3.20
CA TYR A 135 3.44 10.31 -3.38
C TYR A 135 2.20 10.17 -4.27
N VAL A 136 1.13 10.90 -3.95
CA VAL A 136 -0.13 10.83 -4.70
C VAL A 136 0.02 11.38 -6.13
N ARG A 137 0.75 12.49 -6.31
CA ARG A 137 1.04 13.01 -7.66
C ARG A 137 1.84 12.01 -8.49
N HIS A 138 2.82 11.34 -7.89
CA HIS A 138 3.60 10.32 -8.58
C HIS A 138 2.72 9.12 -8.94
N LEU A 139 1.92 8.60 -7.98
CA LEU A 139 0.95 7.54 -8.25
C LEU A 139 0.07 7.89 -9.44
N TYR A 140 -0.52 9.09 -9.42
CA TYR A 140 -1.37 9.57 -10.50
C TYR A 140 -0.66 9.56 -11.87
N SER A 141 0.62 9.95 -11.92
CA SER A 141 1.39 10.03 -13.17
C SER A 141 1.76 8.66 -13.75
N ILE A 142 1.89 7.63 -12.91
CA ILE A 142 2.40 6.31 -13.32
C ILE A 142 1.32 5.25 -13.57
N ILE A 143 0.10 5.43 -13.03
CA ILE A 143 -1.03 4.51 -13.28
C ILE A 143 -1.87 4.97 -14.47
N SER A 144 -2.51 4.00 -15.12
CA SER A 144 -3.39 4.27 -16.28
C SER A 144 -4.68 4.99 -15.87
N LYS A 145 -5.35 5.62 -16.87
CA LYS A 145 -6.72 6.10 -16.74
C LYS A 145 -7.65 4.94 -16.36
N ASP A 146 -8.73 5.25 -15.69
CA ASP A 146 -9.74 4.30 -15.19
C ASP A 146 -9.21 3.32 -14.12
N CYS A 147 -7.95 3.47 -13.67
CA CYS A 147 -7.41 2.69 -12.57
C CYS A 147 -8.16 2.98 -11.26
N ARG A 148 -8.51 1.94 -10.53
CA ARG A 148 -9.17 2.04 -9.22
C ARG A 148 -8.17 1.83 -8.11
N VAL A 149 -8.39 2.51 -6.98
CA VAL A 149 -7.53 2.40 -5.80
C VAL A 149 -8.37 2.00 -4.59
N LEU A 150 -8.04 0.88 -3.98
CA LEU A 150 -8.53 0.55 -2.64
C LEU A 150 -7.53 1.10 -1.63
N LEU A 151 -7.92 2.19 -0.96
CA LEU A 151 -7.08 2.91 0.00
C LEU A 151 -7.56 2.67 1.43
N LEU A 152 -6.65 2.25 2.30
CA LEU A 152 -6.90 2.09 3.72
C LEU A 152 -6.13 3.16 4.49
N THR A 153 -6.87 3.96 5.28
CA THR A 153 -6.27 4.98 6.15
C THR A 153 -6.66 4.79 7.60
N LEU A 154 -5.99 5.51 8.46
CA LEU A 154 -6.38 5.68 9.86
C LEU A 154 -6.24 7.15 10.27
N ASN A 155 -7.09 7.58 11.18
CA ASN A 155 -7.09 8.91 11.74
C ASN A 155 -7.12 8.87 13.27
N TYR A 156 -6.32 9.69 13.90
CA TYR A 156 -6.23 9.82 15.35
C TYR A 156 -5.62 11.19 15.70
N PRO A 157 -5.72 11.69 16.94
CA PRO A 157 -5.03 12.91 17.34
C PRO A 157 -3.50 12.73 17.22
N GLN A 158 -2.91 13.25 16.13
CA GLN A 158 -1.49 13.06 15.79
C GLN A 158 -0.54 13.59 16.88
N SER A 159 -0.98 14.55 17.69
CA SER A 159 -0.22 15.05 18.85
C SER A 159 -0.05 14.02 19.96
N GLN A 160 -0.90 13.01 20.02
CA GLN A 160 -0.87 11.96 21.05
C GLN A 160 0.08 10.79 20.68
N MET A 161 0.45 10.66 19.41
CA MET A 161 1.42 9.65 18.95
C MET A 161 2.17 10.10 17.69
N GLY A 162 3.52 10.03 17.70
CA GLY A 162 4.37 10.61 16.66
C GLY A 162 4.37 9.93 15.29
N GLY A 163 3.80 8.74 15.17
CA GLY A 163 3.87 7.96 13.90
C GLY A 163 5.27 7.38 13.58
N PRO A 164 5.47 6.59 12.53
CA PRO A 164 4.41 5.94 11.76
C PRO A 164 3.66 4.84 12.54
N PRO A 165 2.41 4.52 12.17
CA PRO A 165 1.63 5.13 11.11
C PRO A 165 1.21 6.56 11.47
N PHE A 166 1.06 7.41 10.44
CA PHE A 166 0.60 8.78 10.62
C PHE A 166 -0.92 8.89 10.38
N ALA A 167 -1.56 9.82 11.08
CA ALA A 167 -2.97 10.11 10.87
C ALA A 167 -3.21 10.71 9.47
N VAL A 168 -4.21 10.17 8.76
CA VAL A 168 -4.71 10.66 7.47
C VAL A 168 -6.23 10.65 7.54
N ASN A 169 -6.83 11.82 7.73
CA ASN A 169 -8.27 11.97 7.83
C ASN A 169 -8.94 12.10 6.45
N LYS A 170 -10.28 12.15 6.44
CA LYS A 170 -11.07 12.25 5.22
C LYS A 170 -10.76 13.50 4.41
N ASP A 171 -10.61 14.66 5.06
CA ASP A 171 -10.38 15.93 4.37
C ASP A 171 -9.01 15.92 3.68
N GLU A 172 -8.01 15.29 4.30
CA GLU A 172 -6.70 15.10 3.68
C GLU A 172 -6.79 14.15 2.48
N VAL A 173 -7.51 13.03 2.56
CA VAL A 173 -7.73 12.13 1.41
C VAL A 173 -8.37 12.90 0.25
N VAL A 174 -9.43 13.67 0.50
CA VAL A 174 -10.09 14.48 -0.54
C VAL A 174 -9.14 15.54 -1.11
N SER A 175 -8.33 16.18 -0.26
CA SER A 175 -7.34 17.17 -0.71
C SER A 175 -6.25 16.56 -1.60
N LEU A 176 -5.77 15.36 -1.26
CA LEU A 176 -4.69 14.68 -1.97
C LEU A 176 -5.15 14.10 -3.31
N PHE A 177 -6.33 13.48 -3.34
CA PHE A 177 -6.82 12.71 -4.49
C PHE A 177 -7.88 13.45 -5.32
N GLY A 178 -8.62 14.41 -4.75
CA GLY A 178 -9.84 14.98 -5.36
C GLY A 178 -9.65 15.70 -6.70
N LYS A 179 -8.42 16.01 -7.12
CA LYS A 179 -8.16 16.64 -8.43
C LYS A 179 -8.06 15.67 -9.60
N GLY A 180 -8.00 14.37 -9.34
CA GLY A 180 -7.79 13.38 -10.40
C GLY A 180 -8.50 12.05 -10.15
N PHE A 181 -9.19 11.95 -9.01
CA PHE A 181 -9.93 10.77 -8.63
C PHE A 181 -11.32 11.14 -8.10
N GLU A 182 -12.30 10.34 -8.45
CA GLU A 182 -13.55 10.26 -7.69
C GLU A 182 -13.29 9.48 -6.41
N CYS A 183 -13.63 10.07 -5.25
CA CYS A 183 -13.33 9.52 -3.93
C CYS A 183 -14.61 9.05 -3.25
N GLN A 184 -14.79 7.76 -3.10
CA GLN A 184 -15.88 7.16 -2.34
C GLN A 184 -15.37 6.57 -1.02
N GLN A 185 -15.83 7.07 0.10
CA GLN A 185 -15.59 6.43 1.39
C GLN A 185 -16.57 5.26 1.56
N LEU A 186 -16.04 4.03 1.62
CA LEU A 186 -16.82 2.81 1.75
C LEU A 186 -17.17 2.52 3.21
N GLN A 187 -16.20 2.78 4.10
CA GLN A 187 -16.37 2.51 5.53
C GLN A 187 -15.54 3.49 6.37
N CYS A 188 -16.02 3.82 7.57
CA CYS A 188 -15.27 4.49 8.62
C CYS A 188 -15.82 4.07 9.98
N PHE A 189 -14.94 3.67 10.90
CA PHE A 189 -15.33 3.27 12.25
C PHE A 189 -14.21 3.48 13.26
N ASN A 190 -14.58 3.73 14.51
CA ASN A 190 -13.61 3.82 15.61
C ASN A 190 -13.24 2.42 16.10
N ASP A 191 -11.95 2.10 16.08
CA ASP A 191 -11.40 0.79 16.45
C ASP A 191 -10.37 0.85 17.58
N ILE A 192 -10.38 1.90 18.37
CA ILE A 192 -9.37 2.11 19.44
C ILE A 192 -9.27 0.92 20.38
N LYS A 193 -10.39 0.23 20.67
CA LYS A 193 -10.42 -0.91 21.59
C LYS A 193 -9.57 -2.09 21.12
N ASN A 194 -9.37 -2.23 19.82
CA ASN A 194 -8.58 -3.31 19.20
C ASN A 194 -7.14 -2.89 18.86
N GLU A 195 -6.73 -1.68 19.28
CA GLU A 195 -5.42 -1.12 18.97
C GLU A 195 -4.58 -0.87 20.25
N PRO A 196 -4.04 -1.92 20.85
CA PRO A 196 -3.36 -1.82 22.16
C PRO A 196 -2.13 -0.91 22.15
N LYS A 197 -1.45 -0.75 21.00
CA LYS A 197 -0.34 0.20 20.84
C LYS A 197 -0.80 1.64 21.03
N PHE A 198 -1.93 2.00 20.43
CA PHE A 198 -2.51 3.34 20.52
C PHE A 198 -3.12 3.60 21.91
N LEU A 199 -3.80 2.60 22.49
CA LEU A 199 -4.32 2.69 23.85
C LEU A 199 -3.19 2.96 24.87
N ARG A 200 -2.05 2.24 24.76
CA ARG A 200 -0.89 2.47 25.64
C ARG A 200 -0.25 3.85 25.46
N ALA A 201 -0.36 4.42 24.26
CA ALA A 201 0.11 5.78 23.98
C ALA A 201 -0.88 6.87 24.45
N GLY A 202 -2.05 6.49 24.99
CA GLY A 202 -3.07 7.43 25.46
C GLY A 202 -3.89 8.06 24.33
N VAL A 203 -3.94 7.42 23.15
CA VAL A 203 -4.74 7.90 22.01
C VAL A 203 -6.22 7.71 22.31
N GLU A 204 -7.01 8.78 22.17
CA GLU A 204 -8.42 8.81 22.54
C GLU A 204 -9.33 8.05 21.58
N PHE A 205 -9.03 8.12 20.29
CA PHE A 205 -9.76 7.39 19.25
C PHE A 205 -8.83 7.02 18.10
N ILE A 206 -9.21 5.99 17.34
CA ILE A 206 -8.61 5.66 16.06
C ILE A 206 -9.72 5.32 15.07
N GLU A 207 -9.93 6.19 14.09
CA GLU A 207 -10.84 5.92 13.00
C GLU A 207 -10.08 5.18 11.89
N LYS A 208 -10.54 3.99 11.55
CA LYS A 208 -10.09 3.25 10.37
C LYS A 208 -11.04 3.52 9.23
N ALA A 209 -10.52 3.99 8.11
CA ALA A 209 -11.33 4.29 6.94
C ALA A 209 -10.84 3.53 5.70
N THR A 210 -11.82 3.13 4.88
CA THR A 210 -11.61 2.45 3.61
C THR A 210 -12.25 3.27 2.51
N TYR A 211 -11.49 3.52 1.45
CA TYR A 211 -11.94 4.28 0.28
C TYR A 211 -11.77 3.46 -0.99
N CYS A 212 -12.73 3.61 -1.90
CA CYS A 212 -12.57 3.28 -3.30
C CYS A 212 -12.38 4.58 -4.08
N LEU A 213 -11.25 4.70 -4.76
CA LEU A 213 -10.94 5.86 -5.58
C LEU A 213 -10.92 5.42 -7.03
N HIS A 214 -11.42 6.25 -7.94
CA HIS A 214 -11.43 5.98 -9.36
C HIS A 214 -10.72 7.13 -10.10
N LYS A 215 -9.64 6.83 -10.82
CA LYS A 215 -8.91 7.82 -11.59
C LYS A 215 -9.74 8.23 -12.81
N THR A 216 -10.13 9.51 -12.89
CA THR A 216 -11.01 10.05 -13.92
C THR A 216 -10.33 11.01 -14.90
N GLY A 217 -9.13 11.52 -14.54
CA GLY A 217 -8.36 12.45 -15.37
C GLY A 217 -7.40 11.75 -16.35
N GLU A 218 -6.98 12.50 -17.37
CA GLU A 218 -5.90 12.12 -18.31
C GLU A 218 -4.53 12.20 -17.65
#